data_ce3fa535e8c9559ddd3b75a9e02f5d3d
#
_entry.id   ce3fa535e8c9559ddd3b75a9e02f5d3d
#
_cell.length_a   1.000
_cell.length_b   1.000
_cell.length_c   1.000
_cell.angle_alpha   90.00
_cell.angle_beta   90.00
_cell.angle_gamma   90.00
#
_symmetry.space_group_name_H-M   'P 1'
#
loop_
_entity.id
_entity.type
_entity.pdbx_description
1 polymer ?
#
loop_
_entity_poly.entity_id
_entity_poly.type
_entity_poly.pdbx_seq_one_letter_code
_entity_poly.pdbx_strand_id
1 'polypeptide(L)'
;RDLHLSLRRQRQMCIRDSYLPYQRPPLSKKFLLGELDKERLFFKPGKFYDENDVSICLNSYVQGIDTKNKEIFLENNEIEHYDNLVIATGTKPRTIDVDKKISDKVFYLRSIDDVLRIRDKIKQSKKVTIIGGGYIGLEVAAVINNLGLHVTVIEMASRILERVTSEVISSFYSKIHSHAGVEIQTNTSVEGISGNEKGIEVITSNGSVISDFVIVGIGVLPCDTIADDAGIEVNNGIIVDEFCRTSNDSVFSAGDCTMHPNIFYNKNIRLESVHNAIEQGKTVASSIIGEMTSYDQVPWFWSDQYETKLQIVGLLDNYDDIVVRGDSIKESFAVFYIKNNRIIASDCVNRPAEHMMSRKLISEKIIIKKDRLSDESVPIKEVAN
;
A
#
# COMPACT_ATOMS: atom_id res chain seq x y z
N ARG A 1 -46.67 6.49 17.46
CA ARG A 1 -45.83 7.67 17.04
C ARG A 1 -44.35 7.48 17.42
N ASP A 2 -43.98 6.42 18.12
CA ASP A 2 -42.60 6.23 18.65
C ASP A 2 -41.77 5.20 17.84
N LEU A 3 -42.31 4.67 16.75
CA LEU A 3 -41.63 3.68 15.91
C LEU A 3 -40.56 4.30 14.94
N HIS A 4 -40.49 5.62 14.81
CA HIS A 4 -39.52 6.29 13.93
C HIS A 4 -38.21 6.69 14.61
N LEU A 5 -38.09 6.59 15.93
CA LEU A 5 -36.87 6.94 16.67
C LEU A 5 -35.87 5.79 16.79
N SER A 6 -36.30 4.54 16.59
CA SER A 6 -35.43 3.35 16.69
C SER A 6 -34.67 2.97 15.38
N LEU A 7 -34.86 3.70 14.28
CA LEU A 7 -34.27 3.40 12.98
C LEU A 7 -33.09 4.32 12.61
N ARG A 8 -32.56 5.14 13.52
CA ARG A 8 -31.26 5.77 13.27
C ARG A 8 -30.18 4.70 13.41
N ARG A 9 -29.72 4.22 12.27
CA ARG A 9 -28.55 3.33 12.19
C ARG A 9 -27.36 4.10 12.77
N GLN A 10 -26.96 3.77 13.99
CA GLN A 10 -25.77 4.34 14.59
C GLN A 10 -24.55 3.78 13.85
N ARG A 11 -23.69 4.66 13.33
CA ARG A 11 -22.43 4.31 12.69
C ARG A 11 -21.31 4.67 13.65
N GLN A 12 -20.47 3.71 13.97
CA GLN A 12 -19.36 3.88 14.88
C GLN A 12 -18.08 3.37 14.27
N MET A 13 -16.98 4.07 14.50
CA MET A 13 -15.64 3.67 14.07
C MET A 13 -14.70 3.67 15.27
N CYS A 14 -14.27 2.48 15.72
CA CYS A 14 -13.22 2.34 16.71
C CYS A 14 -11.87 2.40 16.00
N ILE A 15 -11.04 3.37 16.33
CA ILE A 15 -9.77 3.65 15.68
C ILE A 15 -8.67 3.56 16.74
N ARG A 16 -7.70 2.66 16.52
CA ARG A 16 -6.55 2.50 17.42
C ARG A 16 -5.70 3.76 17.52
N ASP A 17 -5.53 4.48 16.40
CA ASP A 17 -4.71 5.67 16.32
C ASP A 17 -5.37 6.88 17.01
N SER A 18 -4.57 7.89 17.39
CA SER A 18 -5.03 9.15 17.99
C SER A 18 -5.53 10.17 16.96
N TYR A 19 -5.65 9.76 15.70
CA TYR A 19 -5.97 10.63 14.57
C TYR A 19 -7.25 10.18 13.88
N LEU A 20 -8.00 11.15 13.38
CA LEU A 20 -9.10 10.91 12.44
C LEU A 20 -8.61 10.14 11.21
N PRO A 21 -9.49 9.44 10.47
CA PRO A 21 -9.11 8.74 9.24
C PRO A 21 -8.33 9.63 8.27
N TYR A 22 -7.16 9.17 7.81
CA TYR A 22 -6.23 9.96 7.02
C TYR A 22 -5.62 9.19 5.85
N GLN A 23 -5.11 9.95 4.87
CA GLN A 23 -4.43 9.45 3.68
C GLN A 23 -3.03 8.96 4.04
N ARG A 24 -2.71 7.71 3.71
CA ARG A 24 -1.37 7.13 3.96
C ARG A 24 -0.34 7.43 2.86
N PRO A 25 -0.69 7.54 1.56
CA PRO A 25 0.31 7.79 0.50
C PRO A 25 1.19 9.03 0.71
N PRO A 26 0.71 10.14 1.28
CA PRO A 26 1.58 11.28 1.54
C PRO A 26 2.66 11.05 2.61
N LEU A 27 2.52 10.00 3.44
CA LEU A 27 3.44 9.71 4.55
C LEU A 27 4.87 9.41 4.08
N SER A 28 5.05 8.76 2.93
CA SER A 28 6.36 8.49 2.32
C SER A 28 6.83 9.57 1.34
N LYS A 29 6.06 10.65 1.18
CA LYS A 29 6.24 11.71 0.17
C LYS A 29 6.19 13.10 0.81
N LYS A 30 5.23 13.94 0.40
CA LYS A 30 5.10 15.36 0.82
C LYS A 30 5.01 15.56 2.32
N PHE A 31 4.40 14.62 3.06
CA PHE A 31 4.35 14.75 4.51
C PHE A 31 5.72 14.47 5.15
N LEU A 32 6.46 13.47 4.68
CA LEU A 32 7.84 13.23 5.14
C LEU A 32 8.76 14.39 4.76
N LEU A 33 8.60 14.94 3.55
CA LEU A 33 9.36 16.11 3.07
C LEU A 33 9.08 17.38 3.87
N GLY A 34 7.91 17.46 4.54
CA GLY A 34 7.49 18.63 5.31
C GLY A 34 6.69 19.66 4.51
N GLU A 35 6.26 19.32 3.31
CA GLU A 35 5.48 20.19 2.42
C GLU A 35 3.96 20.05 2.61
N LEU A 36 3.52 19.16 3.48
CA LEU A 36 2.11 18.94 3.77
C LEU A 36 1.85 19.01 5.28
N ASP A 37 0.90 19.84 5.67
CA ASP A 37 0.45 19.94 7.06
C ASP A 37 -0.37 18.70 7.46
N LYS A 38 -0.33 18.33 8.74
CA LYS A 38 -1.02 17.17 9.30
C LYS A 38 -2.53 17.20 9.02
N GLU A 39 -3.15 18.35 9.12
CA GLU A 39 -4.59 18.55 8.92
C GLU A 39 -5.03 18.21 7.48
N ARG A 40 -4.16 18.40 6.52
CA ARG A 40 -4.42 18.05 5.11
C ARG A 40 -4.31 16.57 4.80
N LEU A 41 -3.81 15.78 5.75
CA LEU A 41 -3.85 14.31 5.64
C LEU A 41 -5.26 13.77 5.84
N PHE A 42 -6.06 14.38 6.70
CA PHE A 42 -7.38 13.86 7.07
C PHE A 42 -8.32 13.79 5.87
N PHE A 43 -9.05 12.67 5.74
CA PHE A 43 -10.05 12.53 4.69
C PHE A 43 -11.20 13.54 4.87
N LYS A 44 -11.60 13.76 6.10
CA LYS A 44 -12.66 14.70 6.49
C LYS A 44 -12.32 15.35 7.83
N PRO A 45 -12.76 16.60 8.07
CA PRO A 45 -12.66 17.22 9.38
C PRO A 45 -13.64 16.55 10.37
N GLY A 46 -13.37 16.65 11.68
CA GLY A 46 -14.21 16.06 12.72
C GLY A 46 -15.70 16.42 12.59
N LYS A 47 -16.01 17.69 12.33
CA LYS A 47 -17.38 18.17 12.09
C LYS A 47 -18.16 17.39 11.03
N PHE A 48 -17.48 16.87 10.01
CA PHE A 48 -18.14 16.03 8.99
C PHE A 48 -18.75 14.76 9.58
N TYR A 49 -18.05 14.13 10.52
CA TYR A 49 -18.53 12.90 11.14
C TYR A 49 -19.72 13.19 12.05
N ASP A 50 -19.67 14.28 12.84
CA ASP A 50 -20.77 14.73 13.70
C ASP A 50 -22.03 15.05 12.87
N GLU A 51 -21.88 15.81 11.77
CA GLU A 51 -22.99 16.19 10.88
C GLU A 51 -23.60 14.99 10.13
N ASN A 52 -22.90 13.87 10.05
CA ASN A 52 -23.37 12.66 9.38
C ASN A 52 -23.72 11.52 10.35
N ASP A 53 -23.89 11.80 11.64
CA ASP A 53 -24.21 10.80 12.68
C ASP A 53 -23.22 9.61 12.66
N VAL A 54 -21.91 9.89 12.60
CA VAL A 54 -20.83 8.89 12.69
C VAL A 54 -20.03 9.13 13.96
N SER A 55 -20.15 8.24 14.94
CA SER A 55 -19.35 8.28 16.16
C SER A 55 -17.91 7.81 15.88
N ILE A 56 -16.93 8.65 16.18
CA ILE A 56 -15.51 8.31 16.08
C ILE A 56 -14.94 8.09 17.47
N CYS A 57 -14.47 6.88 17.76
CA CYS A 57 -13.79 6.51 18.98
C CYS A 57 -12.29 6.37 18.70
N LEU A 58 -11.51 7.42 18.99
CA LEU A 58 -10.04 7.41 18.84
C LEU A 58 -9.40 6.72 20.05
N ASN A 59 -8.15 6.27 19.87
CA ASN A 59 -7.40 5.52 20.90
C ASN A 59 -8.18 4.30 21.42
N SER A 60 -8.98 3.69 20.54
CA SER A 60 -9.85 2.57 20.87
C SER A 60 -9.34 1.29 20.21
N TYR A 61 -8.50 0.56 20.95
CA TYR A 61 -7.99 -0.73 20.50
C TYR A 61 -9.02 -1.81 20.74
N VAL A 62 -9.45 -2.50 19.69
CA VAL A 62 -10.34 -3.67 19.78
C VAL A 62 -9.48 -4.89 20.05
N GLN A 63 -9.71 -5.54 21.18
CA GLN A 63 -8.98 -6.72 21.63
C GLN A 63 -9.59 -8.03 21.16
N GLY A 64 -10.89 -8.07 20.93
CA GLY A 64 -11.60 -9.27 20.53
C GLY A 64 -12.97 -8.99 19.94
N ILE A 65 -13.50 -10.01 19.27
CA ILE A 65 -14.83 -10.01 18.66
C ILE A 65 -15.56 -11.27 19.09
N ASP A 66 -16.77 -11.13 19.63
CA ASP A 66 -17.71 -12.23 19.80
C ASP A 66 -18.75 -12.20 18.68
N THR A 67 -18.56 -13.05 17.69
CA THR A 67 -19.44 -13.12 16.53
C THR A 67 -20.82 -13.70 16.84
N LYS A 68 -20.97 -14.44 17.93
CA LYS A 68 -22.23 -15.05 18.34
C LYS A 68 -23.14 -14.05 19.06
N ASN A 69 -22.56 -13.26 19.98
CA ASN A 69 -23.29 -12.24 20.73
C ASN A 69 -23.28 -10.89 19.99
N LYS A 70 -22.53 -10.75 18.91
CA LYS A 70 -22.33 -9.52 18.14
C LYS A 70 -21.77 -8.39 18.99
N GLU A 71 -20.66 -8.69 19.66
CA GLU A 71 -19.95 -7.79 20.57
C GLU A 71 -18.50 -7.61 20.13
N ILE A 72 -17.95 -6.41 20.37
CA ILE A 72 -16.52 -6.15 20.33
C ILE A 72 -16.03 -5.72 21.70
N PHE A 73 -14.84 -6.18 22.07
CA PHE A 73 -14.22 -5.88 23.35
C PHE A 73 -13.09 -4.87 23.15
N LEU A 74 -13.17 -3.74 23.85
CA LEU A 74 -12.15 -2.69 23.81
C LEU A 74 -11.12 -2.88 24.93
N GLU A 75 -9.92 -2.33 24.76
CA GLU A 75 -8.82 -2.43 25.75
C GLU A 75 -9.17 -1.81 27.11
N ASN A 76 -10.06 -0.83 27.14
CA ASN A 76 -10.56 -0.21 28.36
C ASN A 76 -11.67 -1.02 29.08
N ASN A 77 -11.93 -2.26 28.65
CA ASN A 77 -12.98 -3.16 29.08
C ASN A 77 -14.41 -2.71 28.73
N GLU A 78 -14.58 -1.76 27.84
CA GLU A 78 -15.88 -1.44 27.27
C GLU A 78 -16.29 -2.51 26.24
N ILE A 79 -17.60 -2.72 26.14
CA ILE A 79 -18.21 -3.64 25.18
C ILE A 79 -19.12 -2.83 24.28
N GLU A 80 -18.95 -2.99 22.97
CA GLU A 80 -19.79 -2.37 21.97
C GLU A 80 -20.56 -3.45 21.19
N HIS A 81 -21.85 -3.23 20.98
CA HIS A 81 -22.71 -4.14 20.22
C HIS A 81 -22.84 -3.68 18.77
N TYR A 82 -23.00 -4.62 17.85
CA TYR A 82 -23.19 -4.32 16.44
C TYR A 82 -24.31 -5.15 15.79
N ASP A 83 -24.99 -4.58 14.82
CA ASP A 83 -25.82 -5.34 13.87
C ASP A 83 -24.98 -5.91 12.75
N ASN A 84 -24.08 -5.06 12.18
CA ASN A 84 -23.07 -5.42 11.19
C ASN A 84 -21.72 -4.83 11.60
N LEU A 85 -20.66 -5.63 11.47
CA LEU A 85 -19.29 -5.25 11.76
C LEU A 85 -18.47 -5.18 10.46
N VAL A 86 -17.65 -4.13 10.33
CA VAL A 86 -16.67 -4.03 9.25
C VAL A 86 -15.26 -4.06 9.82
N ILE A 87 -14.48 -5.08 9.48
CA ILE A 87 -13.08 -5.18 9.87
C ILE A 87 -12.24 -4.50 8.78
N ALA A 88 -11.60 -3.38 9.12
CA ALA A 88 -10.76 -2.59 8.23
C ALA A 88 -9.39 -2.30 8.88
N THR A 89 -8.80 -3.31 9.50
CA THR A 89 -7.57 -3.24 10.30
C THR A 89 -6.32 -2.98 9.47
N GLY A 90 -6.39 -3.22 8.17
CA GLY A 90 -5.29 -2.97 7.22
C GLY A 90 -4.09 -3.88 7.46
N THR A 91 -2.90 -3.30 7.44
CA THR A 91 -1.62 -4.04 7.54
C THR A 91 -0.67 -3.39 8.54
N LYS A 92 0.30 -4.16 9.03
CA LYS A 92 1.43 -3.70 9.85
C LYS A 92 2.75 -4.01 9.14
N PRO A 93 3.80 -3.17 9.32
CA PRO A 93 5.12 -3.46 8.76
C PRO A 93 5.67 -4.80 9.26
N ARG A 94 6.39 -5.50 8.40
CA ARG A 94 7.27 -6.58 8.82
C ARG A 94 8.41 -5.99 9.61
N THR A 95 8.71 -6.58 10.76
CA THR A 95 9.80 -6.15 11.62
C THR A 95 10.99 -7.09 11.52
N ILE A 96 12.16 -6.59 11.84
CA ILE A 96 13.39 -7.36 12.04
C ILE A 96 13.73 -7.34 13.53
N ASP A 97 14.37 -8.39 13.99
CA ASP A 97 14.84 -8.44 15.38
C ASP A 97 16.03 -7.50 15.57
N VAL A 98 15.98 -6.64 16.59
CA VAL A 98 17.01 -5.67 16.91
C VAL A 98 17.20 -5.56 18.41
N ASP A 99 18.45 -5.33 18.85
CA ASP A 99 18.74 -5.07 20.26
C ASP A 99 17.94 -3.83 20.73
N LYS A 100 17.32 -3.94 21.89
CA LYS A 100 16.57 -2.84 22.53
C LYS A 100 17.37 -1.55 22.68
N LYS A 101 18.71 -1.65 22.82
CA LYS A 101 19.62 -0.51 22.94
C LYS A 101 19.70 0.38 21.70
N ILE A 102 19.26 -0.12 20.55
CA ILE A 102 19.31 0.60 19.28
C ILE A 102 17.94 0.74 18.62
N SER A 103 16.89 0.26 19.29
CA SER A 103 15.52 0.27 18.76
C SER A 103 15.01 1.70 18.47
N ASP A 104 15.54 2.71 19.16
CA ASP A 104 15.23 4.13 18.93
C ASP A 104 15.86 4.70 17.65
N LYS A 105 16.71 3.93 16.98
CA LYS A 105 17.37 4.29 15.71
C LYS A 105 16.91 3.42 14.53
N VAL A 106 16.00 2.47 14.75
CA VAL A 106 15.43 1.62 13.71
C VAL A 106 13.95 2.00 13.54
N PHE A 107 13.58 2.44 12.35
CA PHE A 107 12.27 3.00 12.05
C PHE A 107 11.53 2.14 11.04
N TYR A 108 10.22 2.18 11.17
CA TYR A 108 9.26 1.64 10.21
C TYR A 108 8.32 2.78 9.82
N LEU A 109 7.82 2.79 8.58
CA LEU A 109 6.91 3.84 8.13
C LEU A 109 5.51 3.26 7.90
N ARG A 110 4.56 3.62 8.74
CA ARG A 110 3.15 3.25 8.60
C ARG A 110 2.18 4.34 9.07
N SER A 111 2.52 5.09 10.11
CA SER A 111 1.65 6.07 10.78
C SER A 111 2.20 7.49 10.70
N ILE A 112 1.36 8.47 11.07
CA ILE A 112 1.78 9.87 11.23
C ILE A 112 2.92 9.96 12.25
N ASP A 113 2.81 9.27 13.39
CA ASP A 113 3.81 9.32 14.45
C ASP A 113 5.15 8.74 13.99
N ASP A 114 5.14 7.71 13.15
CA ASP A 114 6.37 7.17 12.56
C ASP A 114 7.07 8.24 11.73
N VAL A 115 6.32 8.96 10.88
CA VAL A 115 6.90 10.03 10.06
C VAL A 115 7.44 11.17 10.90
N LEU A 116 6.74 11.58 11.96
CA LEU A 116 7.20 12.65 12.85
C LEU A 116 8.52 12.26 13.53
N ARG A 117 8.64 11.03 14.02
CA ARG A 117 9.88 10.51 14.60
C ARG A 117 11.02 10.43 13.57
N ILE A 118 10.73 9.99 12.35
CA ILE A 118 11.72 9.93 11.26
C ILE A 118 12.17 11.35 10.89
N ARG A 119 11.26 12.33 10.77
CA ARG A 119 11.59 13.73 10.48
C ARG A 119 12.51 14.34 11.53
N ASP A 120 12.26 14.08 12.82
CA ASP A 120 13.12 14.57 13.90
C ASP A 120 14.50 13.91 13.85
N LYS A 121 14.57 12.65 13.47
CA LYS A 121 15.85 11.94 13.30
C LYS A 121 16.65 12.47 12.11
N ILE A 122 16.00 12.75 10.98
CA ILE A 122 16.62 13.33 9.78
C ILE A 122 17.37 14.63 10.10
N LYS A 123 16.78 15.54 10.90
CA LYS A 123 17.40 16.84 11.27
C LYS A 123 18.76 16.74 11.93
N GLN A 124 19.06 15.60 12.56
CA GLN A 124 20.26 15.35 13.34
C GLN A 124 21.21 14.34 12.67
N SER A 125 20.91 13.94 11.44
CA SER A 125 21.57 12.83 10.76
C SER A 125 22.16 13.29 9.42
N LYS A 126 23.14 12.52 8.94
CA LYS A 126 23.79 12.72 7.63
C LYS A 126 23.67 11.49 6.74
N LYS A 127 23.52 10.30 7.36
CA LYS A 127 23.50 9.03 6.65
C LYS A 127 22.33 8.17 7.12
N VAL A 128 21.66 7.53 6.20
CA VAL A 128 20.59 6.57 6.47
C VAL A 128 20.77 5.31 5.62
N THR A 129 20.48 4.18 6.23
CA THR A 129 20.34 2.91 5.51
C THR A 129 18.86 2.56 5.42
N ILE A 130 18.38 2.24 4.21
CA ILE A 130 17.03 1.76 3.96
C ILE A 130 17.12 0.28 3.60
N ILE A 131 16.43 -0.57 4.34
CA ILE A 131 16.37 -2.01 4.09
C ILE A 131 15.10 -2.31 3.34
N GLY A 132 15.23 -2.74 2.07
CA GLY A 132 14.17 -3.06 1.13
C GLY A 132 14.03 -2.05 0.00
N GLY A 133 14.23 -2.50 -1.23
CA GLY A 133 14.13 -1.76 -2.48
C GLY A 133 12.74 -1.84 -3.13
N GLY A 134 11.67 -1.94 -2.32
CA GLY A 134 10.28 -1.84 -2.78
C GLY A 134 9.81 -0.40 -2.93
N TYR A 135 8.54 -0.19 -3.36
CA TYR A 135 8.00 1.16 -3.62
C TYR A 135 8.18 2.13 -2.45
N ILE A 136 7.78 1.73 -1.22
CA ILE A 136 7.86 2.62 -0.05
C ILE A 136 9.33 2.92 0.30
N GLY A 137 10.21 1.92 0.25
CA GLY A 137 11.64 2.11 0.50
C GLY A 137 12.25 3.11 -0.45
N LEU A 138 11.93 3.03 -1.75
CA LEU A 138 12.44 3.94 -2.77
C LEU A 138 11.82 5.34 -2.70
N GLU A 139 10.53 5.47 -2.38
CA GLU A 139 9.89 6.77 -2.12
C GLU A 139 10.57 7.50 -0.96
N VAL A 140 10.82 6.77 0.13
CA VAL A 140 11.52 7.30 1.30
C VAL A 140 12.97 7.64 0.95
N ALA A 141 13.65 6.80 0.15
CA ALA A 141 15.00 7.08 -0.33
C ALA A 141 15.06 8.37 -1.12
N ALA A 142 14.13 8.57 -2.06
CA ALA A 142 14.04 9.79 -2.85
C ALA A 142 13.83 11.04 -1.98
N VAL A 143 12.91 10.98 -1.01
CA VAL A 143 12.62 12.11 -0.12
C VAL A 143 13.82 12.45 0.76
N ILE A 144 14.43 11.45 1.40
CA ILE A 144 15.55 11.68 2.32
C ILE A 144 16.80 12.14 1.57
N ASN A 145 17.02 11.63 0.36
CA ASN A 145 18.09 12.11 -0.51
C ASN A 145 17.87 13.58 -0.90
N ASN A 146 16.65 13.98 -1.26
CA ASN A 146 16.30 15.39 -1.52
C ASN A 146 16.49 16.30 -0.29
N LEU A 147 16.37 15.74 0.92
CA LEU A 147 16.68 16.45 2.17
C LEU A 147 18.19 16.53 2.47
N GLY A 148 19.04 16.01 1.59
CA GLY A 148 20.49 16.17 1.62
C GLY A 148 21.23 15.09 2.44
N LEU A 149 20.59 13.99 2.84
CA LEU A 149 21.26 12.89 3.50
C LEU A 149 21.88 11.93 2.47
N HIS A 150 22.98 11.31 2.84
CA HIS A 150 23.51 10.17 2.11
C HIS A 150 22.64 8.93 2.38
N VAL A 151 22.12 8.33 1.33
CA VAL A 151 21.17 7.20 1.40
C VAL A 151 21.79 5.96 0.79
N THR A 152 21.81 4.86 1.55
CA THR A 152 22.14 3.51 1.05
C THR A 152 20.87 2.65 1.13
N VAL A 153 20.46 2.06 0.01
CA VAL A 153 19.36 1.09 -0.09
C VAL A 153 19.93 -0.31 -0.19
N ILE A 154 19.55 -1.20 0.72
CA ILE A 154 19.93 -2.62 0.69
C ILE A 154 18.74 -3.44 0.23
N GLU A 155 18.92 -4.22 -0.83
CA GLU A 155 17.93 -5.10 -1.40
C GLU A 155 18.46 -6.53 -1.56
N MET A 156 17.75 -7.49 -0.98
CA MET A 156 18.12 -8.90 -1.02
C MET A 156 17.99 -9.50 -2.44
N ALA A 157 17.00 -9.03 -3.20
CA ALA A 157 16.76 -9.48 -4.56
C ALA A 157 17.84 -8.97 -5.54
N SER A 158 17.87 -9.55 -6.73
CA SER A 158 18.85 -9.20 -7.78
C SER A 158 18.66 -7.78 -8.33
N ARG A 159 17.50 -7.19 -8.16
CA ARG A 159 17.14 -5.84 -8.58
C ARG A 159 16.08 -5.22 -7.66
N ILE A 160 16.01 -3.91 -7.60
CA ILE A 160 14.92 -3.21 -6.91
C ILE A 160 13.59 -3.49 -7.61
N LEU A 161 12.48 -3.41 -6.87
CA LEU A 161 11.11 -3.65 -7.38
C LEU A 161 10.89 -5.03 -8.04
N GLU A 162 11.76 -6.01 -7.83
CA GLU A 162 11.79 -7.29 -8.56
C GLU A 162 10.44 -8.04 -8.52
N ARG A 163 9.78 -8.02 -7.38
CA ARG A 163 8.50 -8.73 -7.20
C ARG A 163 7.30 -8.09 -7.89
N VAL A 164 7.43 -6.86 -8.35
CA VAL A 164 6.27 -6.02 -8.71
C VAL A 164 6.38 -5.35 -10.07
N THR A 165 7.56 -5.36 -10.71
CA THR A 165 7.75 -4.81 -12.06
C THR A 165 8.75 -5.64 -12.88
N SER A 166 8.84 -5.32 -14.18
CA SER A 166 9.87 -5.90 -15.06
C SER A 166 11.25 -5.27 -14.85
N GLU A 167 12.25 -5.89 -15.45
CA GLU A 167 13.62 -5.38 -15.48
C GLU A 167 13.73 -3.98 -16.13
N VAL A 168 12.88 -3.68 -17.10
CA VAL A 168 12.84 -2.36 -17.78
C VAL A 168 12.57 -1.25 -16.76
N ILE A 169 11.55 -1.43 -15.93
CA ILE A 169 11.19 -0.46 -14.88
C ILE A 169 12.22 -0.44 -13.75
N SER A 170 12.69 -1.61 -13.30
CA SER A 170 13.74 -1.70 -12.28
C SER A 170 15.01 -0.97 -12.68
N SER A 171 15.47 -1.20 -13.91
CA SER A 171 16.68 -0.54 -14.44
C SER A 171 16.50 0.96 -14.56
N PHE A 172 15.31 1.42 -14.97
CA PHE A 172 14.98 2.83 -15.05
C PHE A 172 15.06 3.51 -13.66
N TYR A 173 14.40 2.94 -12.64
CA TYR A 173 14.44 3.51 -11.28
C TYR A 173 15.81 3.39 -10.63
N SER A 174 16.55 2.30 -10.86
CA SER A 174 17.94 2.19 -10.41
C SER A 174 18.82 3.34 -10.94
N LYS A 175 18.67 3.69 -12.22
CA LYS A 175 19.41 4.81 -12.82
C LYS A 175 19.01 6.15 -12.19
N ILE A 176 17.71 6.42 -12.02
CA ILE A 176 17.25 7.68 -11.40
C ILE A 176 17.83 7.83 -10.00
N HIS A 177 17.70 6.82 -9.15
CA HIS A 177 18.23 6.86 -7.79
C HIS A 177 19.76 7.01 -7.76
N SER A 178 20.48 6.26 -8.58
CA SER A 178 21.95 6.36 -8.66
C SER A 178 22.41 7.72 -9.16
N HIS A 179 21.73 8.31 -10.15
CA HIS A 179 22.05 9.66 -10.64
C HIS A 179 21.79 10.73 -9.58
N ALA A 180 20.79 10.52 -8.69
CA ALA A 180 20.53 11.39 -7.56
C ALA A 180 21.54 11.19 -6.40
N GLY A 181 22.42 10.19 -6.47
CA GLY A 181 23.43 9.91 -5.46
C GLY A 181 23.01 8.90 -4.39
N VAL A 182 21.92 8.17 -4.61
CA VAL A 182 21.52 7.04 -3.75
C VAL A 182 22.39 5.83 -4.10
N GLU A 183 23.03 5.23 -3.10
CA GLU A 183 23.72 3.95 -3.25
C GLU A 183 22.74 2.79 -3.15
N ILE A 184 22.70 1.90 -4.16
CA ILE A 184 21.83 0.73 -4.18
C ILE A 184 22.69 -0.53 -4.17
N GLN A 185 22.52 -1.36 -3.14
CA GLN A 185 23.17 -2.66 -2.97
C GLN A 185 22.14 -3.78 -3.16
N THR A 186 22.11 -4.37 -4.34
CA THR A 186 21.28 -5.56 -4.65
C THR A 186 22.03 -6.85 -4.37
N ASN A 187 21.34 -8.00 -4.39
CA ASN A 187 21.88 -9.31 -3.97
C ASN A 187 22.53 -9.26 -2.58
N THR A 188 21.98 -8.43 -1.69
CA THR A 188 22.58 -8.15 -0.39
C THR A 188 21.56 -8.39 0.71
N SER A 189 21.72 -9.48 1.45
CA SER A 189 20.87 -9.81 2.61
C SER A 189 21.40 -9.11 3.87
N VAL A 190 20.48 -8.68 4.73
CA VAL A 190 20.80 -8.18 6.06
C VAL A 190 20.89 -9.38 7.01
N GLU A 191 22.01 -9.52 7.69
CA GLU A 191 22.31 -10.59 8.64
C GLU A 191 22.16 -10.13 10.10
N GLY A 192 22.29 -8.82 10.34
CA GLY A 192 22.12 -8.25 11.66
C GLY A 192 22.22 -6.73 11.68
N ILE A 193 21.80 -6.15 12.79
CA ILE A 193 21.96 -4.72 13.07
C ILE A 193 22.54 -4.57 14.47
N SER A 194 23.60 -3.80 14.59
CA SER A 194 24.25 -3.51 15.86
C SER A 194 24.51 -2.01 16.04
N GLY A 195 24.65 -1.57 17.29
CA GLY A 195 25.08 -0.22 17.62
C GLY A 195 26.57 -0.18 17.92
N ASN A 196 27.24 0.86 17.44
CA ASN A 196 28.63 1.14 17.81
C ASN A 196 28.83 2.63 18.08
N GLU A 197 30.06 3.03 18.42
CA GLU A 197 30.40 4.44 18.72
C GLU A 197 30.19 5.39 17.53
N LYS A 198 30.17 4.86 16.31
CA LYS A 198 30.01 5.63 15.06
C LYS A 198 28.56 5.72 14.57
N GLY A 199 27.61 4.99 15.20
CA GLY A 199 26.23 4.97 14.82
C GLY A 199 25.61 3.58 14.85
N ILE A 200 24.82 3.24 13.82
CA ILE A 200 24.29 1.91 13.56
C ILE A 200 25.09 1.24 12.46
N GLU A 201 25.46 0.00 12.69
CA GLU A 201 26.07 -0.88 11.71
C GLU A 201 25.07 -1.92 11.24
N VAL A 202 24.76 -1.91 9.95
CA VAL A 202 23.95 -2.94 9.29
C VAL A 202 24.92 -3.96 8.70
N ILE A 203 24.93 -5.16 9.25
CA ILE A 203 25.78 -6.28 8.83
C ILE A 203 25.05 -6.99 7.69
N THR A 204 25.74 -7.17 6.58
CA THR A 204 25.17 -7.77 5.37
C THR A 204 26.06 -8.89 4.85
N SER A 205 25.52 -9.69 3.91
CA SER A 205 26.27 -10.74 3.21
C SER A 205 27.49 -10.22 2.43
N ASN A 206 27.56 -8.92 2.14
CA ASN A 206 28.59 -8.29 1.32
C ASN A 206 29.47 -7.29 2.13
N GLY A 207 29.44 -7.35 3.46
CA GLY A 207 30.17 -6.44 4.35
C GLY A 207 29.23 -5.70 5.30
N SER A 208 29.58 -4.48 5.72
CA SER A 208 28.72 -3.70 6.60
C SER A 208 28.55 -2.26 6.15
N VAL A 209 27.41 -1.65 6.51
CA VAL A 209 27.08 -0.25 6.24
C VAL A 209 26.85 0.48 7.56
N ILE A 210 27.54 1.61 7.74
CA ILE A 210 27.41 2.45 8.95
C ILE A 210 26.56 3.67 8.61
N SER A 211 25.51 3.90 9.40
CA SER A 211 24.59 5.03 9.26
C SER A 211 24.16 5.58 10.63
N ASP A 212 23.48 6.72 10.63
CA ASP A 212 22.97 7.35 11.85
C ASP A 212 21.66 6.68 12.31
N PHE A 213 20.91 6.15 11.37
CA PHE A 213 19.67 5.41 11.61
C PHE A 213 19.31 4.52 10.41
N VAL A 214 18.34 3.64 10.64
CA VAL A 214 17.86 2.67 9.65
C VAL A 214 16.34 2.81 9.47
N ILE A 215 15.87 2.70 8.23
CA ILE A 215 14.44 2.55 7.92
C ILE A 215 14.22 1.19 7.29
N VAL A 216 13.25 0.42 7.82
CA VAL A 216 12.97 -0.93 7.36
C VAL A 216 11.69 -0.94 6.55
N GLY A 217 11.79 -1.32 5.27
CA GLY A 217 10.72 -1.38 4.28
C GLY A 217 10.61 -2.73 3.57
N ILE A 218 10.61 -3.84 4.31
CA ILE A 218 10.62 -5.22 3.78
C ILE A 218 9.22 -5.82 3.55
N GLY A 219 8.21 -4.98 3.41
CA GLY A 219 6.82 -5.36 3.20
C GLY A 219 5.99 -5.35 4.48
N VAL A 220 4.75 -5.82 4.36
CA VAL A 220 3.75 -5.76 5.44
C VAL A 220 3.09 -7.12 5.66
N LEU A 221 2.41 -7.25 6.80
CA LEU A 221 1.55 -8.38 7.16
C LEU A 221 0.12 -7.86 7.33
N PRO A 222 -0.92 -8.60 6.90
CA PRO A 222 -2.30 -8.25 7.20
C PRO A 222 -2.53 -8.29 8.73
N CYS A 223 -3.39 -7.38 9.21
CA CYS A 223 -3.84 -7.41 10.59
C CYS A 223 -5.14 -8.23 10.69
N ASP A 224 -5.01 -9.53 10.48
CA ASP A 224 -6.11 -10.50 10.38
C ASP A 224 -6.30 -11.36 11.65
N THR A 225 -5.36 -11.31 12.60
CA THR A 225 -5.39 -12.09 13.84
C THR A 225 -6.70 -11.93 14.62
N ILE A 226 -7.26 -10.72 14.70
CA ILE A 226 -8.51 -10.48 15.42
C ILE A 226 -9.71 -11.20 14.77
N ALA A 227 -9.68 -11.40 13.47
CA ALA A 227 -10.69 -12.16 12.75
C ALA A 227 -10.50 -13.66 12.96
N ASP A 228 -9.26 -14.15 12.91
CA ASP A 228 -8.89 -15.54 13.19
C ASP A 228 -9.31 -15.96 14.61
N ASP A 229 -8.96 -15.15 15.60
CA ASP A 229 -9.35 -15.37 17.01
C ASP A 229 -10.86 -15.41 17.21
N ALA A 230 -11.64 -14.72 16.36
CA ALA A 230 -13.09 -14.71 16.33
C ALA A 230 -13.72 -15.87 15.52
N GLY A 231 -12.91 -16.78 14.98
CA GLY A 231 -13.35 -17.90 14.15
C GLY A 231 -13.77 -17.52 12.72
N ILE A 232 -13.33 -16.37 12.22
CA ILE A 232 -13.53 -15.93 10.85
C ILE A 232 -12.38 -16.46 9.99
N GLU A 233 -12.68 -16.98 8.81
CA GLU A 233 -11.66 -17.57 7.92
C GLU A 233 -10.61 -16.56 7.47
N VAL A 234 -9.33 -16.94 7.61
CA VAL A 234 -8.18 -16.14 7.19
C VAL A 234 -7.19 -16.97 6.38
N ASN A 235 -6.55 -16.35 5.38
CA ASN A 235 -5.42 -16.91 4.66
C ASN A 235 -4.61 -15.75 4.04
N ASN A 236 -3.53 -15.33 4.71
CA ASN A 236 -2.77 -14.13 4.34
C ASN A 236 -3.69 -12.89 4.17
N GLY A 237 -4.67 -12.76 5.06
CA GLY A 237 -5.74 -11.79 5.09
C GLY A 237 -7.09 -12.43 5.36
N ILE A 238 -8.07 -11.63 5.74
CA ILE A 238 -9.44 -12.06 6.01
C ILE A 238 -10.09 -12.47 4.70
N ILE A 239 -10.53 -13.72 4.58
CA ILE A 239 -11.19 -14.23 3.38
C ILE A 239 -12.56 -13.57 3.26
N VAL A 240 -12.81 -12.97 2.09
CA VAL A 240 -14.11 -12.38 1.74
C VAL A 240 -14.57 -12.86 0.37
N ASP A 241 -15.88 -12.85 0.15
CA ASP A 241 -16.46 -13.07 -1.16
C ASP A 241 -16.44 -11.80 -2.04
N GLU A 242 -17.03 -11.86 -3.22
CA GLU A 242 -17.13 -10.72 -4.15
C GLU A 242 -17.98 -9.55 -3.62
N PHE A 243 -18.72 -9.75 -2.54
CA PHE A 243 -19.51 -8.72 -1.84
C PHE A 243 -18.83 -8.21 -0.58
N CYS A 244 -17.57 -8.59 -0.36
CA CYS A 244 -16.78 -8.29 0.84
C CYS A 244 -17.36 -8.87 2.14
N ARG A 245 -18.17 -9.94 2.08
CA ARG A 245 -18.66 -10.69 3.24
C ARG A 245 -17.62 -11.70 3.68
N THR A 246 -17.44 -11.87 4.97
CA THR A 246 -16.59 -12.90 5.56
C THR A 246 -17.34 -14.23 5.68
N SER A 247 -16.73 -15.24 6.32
CA SER A 247 -17.40 -16.48 6.70
C SER A 247 -18.52 -16.32 7.73
N ASN A 248 -18.72 -15.09 8.27
CA ASN A 248 -19.81 -14.75 9.19
C ASN A 248 -20.75 -13.72 8.53
N ASP A 249 -22.05 -14.01 8.53
CA ASP A 249 -23.07 -13.21 7.81
C ASP A 249 -23.21 -11.76 8.30
N SER A 250 -22.78 -11.47 9.53
CA SER A 250 -22.87 -10.12 10.13
C SER A 250 -21.52 -9.38 10.11
N VAL A 251 -20.47 -10.01 9.55
CA VAL A 251 -19.11 -9.44 9.53
C VAL A 251 -18.62 -9.32 8.10
N PHE A 252 -18.18 -8.12 7.77
CA PHE A 252 -17.60 -7.73 6.49
C PHE A 252 -16.13 -7.35 6.69
N SER A 253 -15.35 -7.32 5.60
CA SER A 253 -14.01 -6.77 5.67
C SER A 253 -13.64 -6.02 4.41
N ALA A 254 -12.77 -4.99 4.52
CA ALA A 254 -12.33 -4.17 3.42
C ALA A 254 -10.89 -3.68 3.57
N GLY A 255 -10.22 -3.44 2.45
CA GLY A 255 -8.88 -2.85 2.36
C GLY A 255 -7.75 -3.88 2.42
N ASP A 256 -6.55 -3.43 2.85
CA ASP A 256 -5.30 -4.19 2.77
C ASP A 256 -5.31 -5.50 3.60
N CYS A 257 -6.25 -5.65 4.54
CA CYS A 257 -6.40 -6.86 5.36
C CYS A 257 -7.21 -7.97 4.70
N THR A 258 -7.79 -7.76 3.48
CA THR A 258 -8.67 -8.74 2.85
C THR A 258 -7.97 -9.61 1.82
N MET A 259 -8.36 -10.89 1.78
CA MET A 259 -8.10 -11.84 0.70
C MET A 259 -9.42 -12.05 -0.06
N HIS A 260 -9.50 -11.59 -1.31
CA HIS A 260 -10.74 -11.54 -2.09
C HIS A 260 -10.59 -12.16 -3.47
N PRO A 261 -11.68 -12.69 -4.08
CA PRO A 261 -11.64 -13.21 -5.44
C PRO A 261 -11.39 -12.08 -6.44
N ASN A 262 -10.60 -12.36 -7.47
CA ASN A 262 -10.40 -11.45 -8.59
C ASN A 262 -10.68 -12.13 -9.92
N ILE A 263 -11.66 -11.61 -10.65
CA ILE A 263 -12.18 -12.18 -11.90
C ILE A 263 -11.22 -12.04 -13.09
N PHE A 264 -10.28 -11.08 -13.02
CA PHE A 264 -9.32 -10.85 -14.12
C PHE A 264 -8.18 -11.87 -14.08
N TYR A 265 -7.80 -12.34 -12.89
CA TYR A 265 -6.71 -13.28 -12.68
C TYR A 265 -7.20 -14.67 -12.25
N ASN A 266 -8.50 -14.84 -12.05
CA ASN A 266 -9.14 -16.12 -11.64
C ASN A 266 -8.47 -16.75 -10.40
N LYS A 267 -8.19 -15.94 -9.40
CA LYS A 267 -7.58 -16.33 -8.13
C LYS A 267 -7.93 -15.35 -7.01
N ASN A 268 -7.79 -15.80 -5.78
CA ASN A 268 -7.86 -14.90 -4.63
C ASN A 268 -6.57 -14.08 -4.53
N ILE A 269 -6.71 -12.80 -4.24
CA ILE A 269 -5.60 -11.85 -4.12
C ILE A 269 -5.78 -10.95 -2.89
N ARG A 270 -4.68 -10.47 -2.34
CA ARG A 270 -4.64 -9.41 -1.35
C ARG A 270 -3.95 -8.19 -1.97
N LEU A 271 -4.60 -7.04 -1.91
CA LEU A 271 -4.12 -5.80 -2.52
C LEU A 271 -3.88 -4.73 -1.46
N GLU A 272 -2.72 -4.11 -1.52
CA GLU A 272 -2.30 -3.01 -0.66
C GLU A 272 -2.39 -1.70 -1.45
N SER A 273 -3.60 -1.22 -1.73
CA SER A 273 -3.80 -0.01 -2.52
C SER A 273 -5.00 0.82 -2.07
N VAL A 274 -4.88 2.13 -2.24
CA VAL A 274 -5.96 3.09 -1.95
C VAL A 274 -7.20 2.77 -2.78
N HIS A 275 -7.02 2.44 -4.05
CA HIS A 275 -8.12 2.07 -4.94
C HIS A 275 -8.89 0.86 -4.41
N ASN A 276 -8.18 -0.22 -4.05
CA ASN A 276 -8.80 -1.41 -3.46
C ASN A 276 -9.60 -1.06 -2.19
N ALA A 277 -9.00 -0.30 -1.28
CA ALA A 277 -9.65 0.06 -0.01
C ALA A 277 -10.93 0.89 -0.23
N ILE A 278 -10.91 1.85 -1.17
CA ILE A 278 -12.07 2.68 -1.51
C ILE A 278 -13.19 1.84 -2.14
N GLU A 279 -12.88 1.04 -3.13
CA GLU A 279 -13.89 0.29 -3.88
C GLU A 279 -14.49 -0.85 -3.03
N GLN A 280 -13.67 -1.56 -2.25
CA GLN A 280 -14.19 -2.52 -1.27
C GLN A 280 -15.05 -1.85 -0.18
N GLY A 281 -14.66 -0.66 0.29
CA GLY A 281 -15.49 0.10 1.23
C GLY A 281 -16.88 0.44 0.67
N LYS A 282 -16.97 0.79 -0.63
CA LYS A 282 -18.26 1.00 -1.32
C LYS A 282 -19.05 -0.30 -1.44
N THR A 283 -18.38 -1.40 -1.81
CA THR A 283 -19.00 -2.73 -1.91
C THR A 283 -19.56 -3.17 -0.56
N VAL A 284 -18.81 -3.00 0.54
CA VAL A 284 -19.30 -3.28 1.91
C VAL A 284 -20.53 -2.46 2.24
N ALA A 285 -20.49 -1.15 1.96
CA ALA A 285 -21.64 -0.28 2.23
C ALA A 285 -22.89 -0.72 1.46
N SER A 286 -22.74 -1.04 0.17
CA SER A 286 -23.81 -1.60 -0.68
C SER A 286 -24.35 -2.91 -0.10
N SER A 287 -23.48 -3.83 0.30
CA SER A 287 -23.87 -5.13 0.86
C SER A 287 -24.65 -4.99 2.15
N ILE A 288 -24.23 -4.09 3.05
CA ILE A 288 -24.92 -3.84 4.34
C ILE A 288 -26.34 -3.28 4.14
N ILE A 289 -26.57 -2.48 3.11
CA ILE A 289 -27.91 -1.94 2.80
C ILE A 289 -28.75 -2.86 1.92
N GLY A 290 -28.21 -4.03 1.54
CA GLY A 290 -28.92 -5.01 0.72
C GLY A 290 -28.82 -4.81 -0.80
N GLU A 291 -28.00 -3.88 -1.25
CA GLU A 291 -27.68 -3.65 -2.67
C GLU A 291 -26.44 -4.48 -3.04
N MET A 292 -26.62 -5.71 -3.48
CA MET A 292 -25.54 -6.66 -3.77
C MET A 292 -24.77 -6.27 -5.03
N THR A 293 -23.77 -5.39 -4.90
CA THR A 293 -22.84 -5.00 -5.97
C THR A 293 -21.52 -5.70 -5.79
N SER A 294 -21.09 -6.52 -6.75
CA SER A 294 -19.83 -7.24 -6.67
C SER A 294 -18.62 -6.33 -6.85
N TYR A 295 -17.54 -6.66 -6.15
CA TYR A 295 -16.23 -6.05 -6.34
C TYR A 295 -15.52 -6.72 -7.54
N ASP A 296 -15.46 -6.00 -8.65
CA ASP A 296 -14.91 -6.46 -9.93
C ASP A 296 -13.89 -5.48 -10.54
N GLN A 297 -13.11 -4.82 -9.72
CA GLN A 297 -12.20 -3.78 -10.17
C GLN A 297 -10.89 -4.33 -10.72
N VAL A 298 -10.39 -3.73 -11.81
CA VAL A 298 -9.01 -3.92 -12.25
C VAL A 298 -8.09 -3.23 -11.25
N PRO A 299 -7.14 -3.95 -10.62
CA PRO A 299 -6.23 -3.36 -9.66
C PRO A 299 -5.40 -2.24 -10.28
N TRP A 300 -5.21 -1.16 -9.55
CA TRP A 300 -4.24 -0.16 -9.93
C TRP A 300 -3.69 0.58 -8.71
N PHE A 301 -2.47 1.11 -8.83
CA PHE A 301 -1.85 1.96 -7.84
C PHE A 301 -0.76 2.85 -8.47
N TRP A 302 -0.07 3.63 -7.67
CA TRP A 302 0.97 4.53 -8.16
C TRP A 302 2.11 4.65 -7.15
N SER A 303 3.26 5.10 -7.65
CA SER A 303 4.41 5.51 -6.85
C SER A 303 4.98 6.79 -7.45
N ASP A 304 5.27 7.77 -6.60
CA ASP A 304 5.93 9.02 -6.99
C ASP A 304 7.33 9.02 -6.36
N GLN A 305 8.36 9.10 -7.19
CA GLN A 305 9.76 9.11 -6.77
C GLN A 305 10.46 10.24 -7.52
N TYR A 306 11.01 11.22 -6.83
CA TYR A 306 11.48 12.47 -7.41
C TYR A 306 10.36 13.14 -8.24
N GLU A 307 10.65 13.56 -9.47
CA GLU A 307 9.67 14.13 -10.40
C GLU A 307 8.94 13.07 -11.24
N THR A 308 9.23 11.80 -11.01
CA THR A 308 8.73 10.69 -11.83
C THR A 308 7.50 10.05 -11.21
N LYS A 309 6.42 10.00 -11.98
CA LYS A 309 5.19 9.33 -11.62
C LYS A 309 5.09 7.98 -12.30
N LEU A 310 5.10 6.90 -11.52
CA LEU A 310 4.79 5.55 -11.96
C LEU A 310 3.33 5.24 -11.66
N GLN A 311 2.57 4.89 -12.68
CA GLN A 311 1.19 4.45 -12.56
C GLN A 311 1.06 3.01 -13.07
N ILE A 312 0.54 2.14 -12.24
CA ILE A 312 0.50 0.70 -12.46
C ILE A 312 -0.94 0.25 -12.58
N VAL A 313 -1.24 -0.57 -13.57
CA VAL A 313 -2.55 -1.22 -13.75
C VAL A 313 -2.34 -2.71 -13.88
N GLY A 314 -3.19 -3.48 -13.23
CA GLY A 314 -3.13 -4.93 -13.25
C GLY A 314 -2.03 -5.51 -12.36
N LEU A 315 -1.81 -6.80 -12.49
CA LEU A 315 -0.80 -7.56 -11.74
C LEU A 315 0.05 -8.35 -12.71
N LEU A 316 1.34 -8.46 -12.42
CA LEU A 316 2.25 -9.35 -13.15
C LEU A 316 1.88 -10.80 -12.84
N ASP A 317 1.29 -11.49 -13.80
CA ASP A 317 0.84 -12.88 -13.65
C ASP A 317 1.16 -13.71 -14.90
N ASN A 318 2.39 -14.26 -14.94
CA ASN A 318 2.82 -15.16 -16.01
C ASN A 318 2.55 -14.58 -17.41
N TYR A 319 3.11 -13.41 -17.70
CA TYR A 319 3.03 -12.80 -19.02
C TYR A 319 3.93 -13.52 -20.02
N ASP A 320 3.51 -13.51 -21.31
CA ASP A 320 4.25 -14.16 -22.40
C ASP A 320 5.28 -13.22 -23.03
N ASP A 321 5.01 -11.90 -22.99
CA ASP A 321 5.81 -10.89 -23.69
C ASP A 321 5.64 -9.50 -23.05
N ILE A 322 6.58 -8.61 -23.40
CA ILE A 322 6.60 -7.21 -22.98
C ILE A 322 6.63 -6.32 -24.21
N VAL A 323 5.77 -5.31 -24.24
CA VAL A 323 5.81 -4.24 -25.25
C VAL A 323 6.12 -2.92 -24.55
N VAL A 324 7.19 -2.26 -25.01
CA VAL A 324 7.56 -0.92 -24.55
C VAL A 324 7.06 0.11 -25.57
N ARG A 325 6.41 1.16 -25.07
CA ARG A 325 5.92 2.29 -25.86
C ARG A 325 6.46 3.58 -25.25
N GLY A 326 7.09 4.42 -26.05
CA GLY A 326 7.71 5.66 -25.60
C GLY A 326 9.20 5.53 -25.38
N ASP A 327 9.78 6.51 -24.69
CA ASP A 327 11.22 6.67 -24.55
C ASP A 327 11.62 6.81 -23.08
N SER A 328 12.36 5.84 -22.57
CA SER A 328 12.87 5.84 -21.19
C SER A 328 13.93 6.93 -20.95
N ILE A 329 14.64 7.40 -21.98
CA ILE A 329 15.62 8.47 -21.86
C ILE A 329 14.90 9.81 -21.59
N LYS A 330 13.71 9.97 -22.17
CA LYS A 330 12.83 11.14 -21.94
C LYS A 330 11.95 10.99 -20.68
N GLU A 331 12.15 9.93 -19.92
CA GLU A 331 11.33 9.60 -18.73
C GLU A 331 9.82 9.58 -19.02
N SER A 332 9.45 9.17 -20.24
CA SER A 332 8.07 9.14 -20.71
C SER A 332 7.81 7.89 -21.55
N PHE A 333 7.42 6.80 -20.89
CA PHE A 333 7.19 5.51 -21.55
C PHE A 333 6.21 4.65 -20.76
N ALA A 334 5.68 3.63 -21.41
CA ALA A 334 4.86 2.61 -20.79
C ALA A 334 5.37 1.21 -21.14
N VAL A 335 5.32 0.31 -20.19
CA VAL A 335 5.61 -1.12 -20.35
C VAL A 335 4.31 -1.87 -20.22
N PHE A 336 3.93 -2.61 -21.25
CA PHE A 336 2.72 -3.44 -21.27
C PHE A 336 3.12 -4.91 -21.16
N TYR A 337 2.46 -5.62 -20.28
CA TYR A 337 2.63 -7.06 -20.06
C TYR A 337 1.54 -7.80 -20.79
N ILE A 338 1.92 -8.67 -21.70
CA ILE A 338 1.01 -9.33 -22.66
C ILE A 338 0.87 -10.80 -22.31
N LYS A 339 -0.35 -11.30 -22.33
CA LYS A 339 -0.68 -12.73 -22.25
C LYS A 339 -1.79 -13.04 -23.25
N ASN A 340 -1.56 -14.04 -24.13
CA ASN A 340 -2.53 -14.41 -25.16
C ASN A 340 -3.02 -13.22 -26.00
N ASN A 341 -2.12 -12.35 -26.44
CA ASN A 341 -2.41 -11.10 -27.17
C ASN A 341 -3.34 -10.12 -26.45
N ARG A 342 -3.41 -10.18 -25.12
CA ARG A 342 -4.14 -9.21 -24.29
C ARG A 342 -3.19 -8.56 -23.29
N ILE A 343 -3.42 -7.31 -22.99
CA ILE A 343 -2.74 -6.64 -21.89
C ILE A 343 -3.30 -7.18 -20.58
N ILE A 344 -2.44 -7.68 -19.70
CA ILE A 344 -2.81 -8.13 -18.35
C ILE A 344 -2.35 -7.14 -17.28
N ALA A 345 -1.29 -6.37 -17.55
CA ALA A 345 -0.80 -5.32 -16.68
C ALA A 345 -0.06 -4.26 -17.48
N SER A 346 0.15 -3.10 -16.90
CA SER A 346 1.01 -2.05 -17.46
C SER A 346 1.66 -1.20 -16.37
N ASP A 347 2.89 -0.77 -16.63
CA ASP A 347 3.64 0.21 -15.84
C ASP A 347 3.83 1.45 -16.71
N CYS A 348 3.25 2.58 -16.30
CA CYS A 348 3.25 3.83 -17.07
C CYS A 348 4.06 4.89 -16.33
N VAL A 349 5.20 5.26 -16.90
CA VAL A 349 6.09 6.31 -16.38
C VAL A 349 5.74 7.62 -17.08
N ASN A 350 5.15 8.57 -16.36
CA ASN A 350 4.71 9.86 -16.88
C ASN A 350 3.78 9.76 -18.11
N ARG A 351 2.96 8.69 -18.20
CA ARG A 351 2.06 8.36 -19.30
C ARG A 351 0.61 8.15 -18.84
N PRO A 352 -0.10 9.21 -18.44
CA PRO A 352 -1.45 9.08 -17.90
C PRO A 352 -2.49 8.56 -18.91
N ALA A 353 -2.32 8.82 -20.21
CA ALA A 353 -3.22 8.32 -21.24
C ALA A 353 -3.14 6.80 -21.39
N GLU A 354 -1.91 6.26 -21.41
CA GLU A 354 -1.64 4.83 -21.43
C GLU A 354 -2.17 4.15 -20.16
N HIS A 355 -1.97 4.76 -19.00
CA HIS A 355 -2.54 4.27 -17.74
C HIS A 355 -4.07 4.17 -17.78
N MET A 356 -4.76 5.24 -18.19
CA MET A 356 -6.22 5.24 -18.28
C MET A 356 -6.73 4.19 -19.26
N MET A 357 -6.09 4.09 -20.43
CA MET A 357 -6.48 3.14 -21.47
C MET A 357 -6.21 1.70 -21.06
N SER A 358 -5.11 1.41 -20.35
CA SER A 358 -4.81 0.08 -19.84
C SER A 358 -5.94 -0.47 -18.95
N ARG A 359 -6.51 0.34 -18.09
CA ARG A 359 -7.65 -0.08 -17.26
C ARG A 359 -8.81 -0.58 -18.12
N LYS A 360 -9.14 0.15 -19.18
CA LYS A 360 -10.20 -0.24 -20.12
C LYS A 360 -9.84 -1.51 -20.91
N LEU A 361 -8.64 -1.56 -21.49
CA LEU A 361 -8.20 -2.69 -22.30
C LEU A 361 -8.14 -4.00 -21.49
N ILE A 362 -7.77 -3.93 -20.21
CA ILE A 362 -7.75 -5.08 -19.30
C ILE A 362 -9.17 -5.47 -18.90
N SER A 363 -10.01 -4.51 -18.49
CA SER A 363 -11.38 -4.80 -18.04
C SER A 363 -12.24 -5.41 -19.16
N GLU A 364 -12.09 -4.93 -20.38
CA GLU A 364 -12.82 -5.43 -21.55
C GLU A 364 -12.12 -6.63 -22.22
N LYS A 365 -10.98 -7.08 -21.71
CA LYS A 365 -10.17 -8.20 -22.23
C LYS A 365 -9.88 -8.08 -23.74
N ILE A 366 -9.58 -6.85 -24.19
CA ILE A 366 -9.38 -6.52 -25.60
C ILE A 366 -8.14 -7.23 -26.16
N ILE A 367 -8.28 -7.81 -27.35
CA ILE A 367 -7.14 -8.33 -28.14
C ILE A 367 -6.44 -7.17 -28.81
N ILE A 368 -5.12 -7.10 -28.68
CA ILE A 368 -4.28 -6.03 -29.23
C ILE A 368 -3.32 -6.56 -30.31
N LYS A 369 -2.85 -5.66 -31.14
CA LYS A 369 -1.72 -5.89 -32.06
C LYS A 369 -0.46 -5.26 -31.47
N LYS A 370 0.58 -6.07 -31.23
CA LYS A 370 1.81 -5.65 -30.54
C LYS A 370 2.56 -4.55 -31.29
N ASP A 371 2.62 -4.64 -32.62
CA ASP A 371 3.20 -3.64 -33.51
C ASP A 371 2.51 -2.28 -33.40
N ARG A 372 1.17 -2.27 -33.34
CA ARG A 372 0.41 -1.04 -33.11
C ARG A 372 0.57 -0.51 -31.69
N LEU A 373 0.70 -1.39 -30.71
CA LEU A 373 0.91 -0.99 -29.32
C LEU A 373 2.25 -0.31 -29.12
N SER A 374 3.32 -0.77 -29.77
CA SER A 374 4.66 -0.16 -29.69
C SER A 374 4.79 1.15 -30.46
N ASP A 375 3.99 1.34 -31.51
CA ASP A 375 4.06 2.51 -32.40
C ASP A 375 3.36 3.74 -31.77
N GLU A 376 4.13 4.75 -31.39
CA GLU A 376 3.61 5.98 -30.81
C GLU A 376 2.79 6.84 -31.78
N SER A 377 2.91 6.62 -33.10
CA SER A 377 2.08 7.29 -34.11
C SER A 377 0.62 6.78 -34.09
N VAL A 378 0.38 5.58 -33.59
CA VAL A 378 -0.94 4.99 -33.40
C VAL A 378 -1.49 5.44 -32.04
N PRO A 379 -2.63 6.13 -31.98
CA PRO A 379 -3.26 6.48 -30.70
C PRO A 379 -3.54 5.24 -29.85
N ILE A 380 -3.27 5.31 -28.53
CA ILE A 380 -3.43 4.15 -27.62
C ILE A 380 -4.87 3.58 -27.64
N LYS A 381 -5.87 4.37 -27.94
CA LYS A 381 -7.28 3.94 -28.10
C LYS A 381 -7.52 3.08 -29.35
N GLU A 382 -6.58 3.05 -30.29
CA GLU A 382 -6.67 2.38 -31.59
C GLU A 382 -5.77 1.14 -31.70
N VAL A 383 -5.14 0.71 -30.61
CA VAL A 383 -4.27 -0.48 -30.59
C VAL A 383 -5.03 -1.81 -30.64
N ALA A 384 -6.32 -1.78 -30.37
CA ALA A 384 -7.23 -2.86 -30.69
C ALA A 384 -7.39 -2.97 -32.20
N ASN A 385 -7.84 -4.10 -32.68
CA ASN A 385 -7.98 -4.42 -34.13
C ASN A 385 -8.63 -3.34 -34.97
#